data_c50b62fe2e3d45c8a6e9da8360b603fc
#
_entry.id   c50b62fe2e3d45c8a6e9da8360b603fc
#
_cell.length_a   1.000
_cell.length_b   1.000
_cell.length_c   1.000
_cell.angle_alpha   90.00
_cell.angle_beta   90.00
_cell.angle_gamma   90.00
#
_symmetry.space_group_name_H-M   'P 1'
#
loop_
_entity.id
_entity.type
_entity.pdbx_description
1 polymer ?
#
loop_
_entity_poly.entity_id
_entity_poly.type
_entity_poly.pdbx_seq_one_letter_code
_entity_poly.pdbx_strand_id
1 'polypeptide(L)'
;MQTARTNQRPVIFIMGAHVIKQGASRFVIDLMERGLITHVAMNGAGLIHDYELALIGATTESVAAYISQGQFGLWHETGQLNDLISQAAQLDLGIGEYVGSEIERQQLPYRHLSIAAAGARLGIPVTVHVSIGQDIIHEHPNCDGAALGKASYTDFLILTHSVSQLEGGVMLNVGSAVMGPEVYLKALAMARNVAHQHGQQIAHFTTAVFDLVPLPDDLSTEAKKSDPAYYYRPFKTILVRTVRDGGQSYYISGDHRITIPGLWQLLTQS
;
A
#
# COMPACT_ATOMS: atom_id res chain seq x y z
N MET A 1 -7.55 -3.12 15.43
CA MET A 1 -6.94 -1.81 15.19
C MET A 1 -6.94 -0.95 16.46
N GLN A 2 -8.08 -0.67 17.10
CA GLN A 2 -8.15 0.14 18.33
C GLN A 2 -7.22 -0.38 19.44
N THR A 3 -7.26 -1.67 19.76
CA THR A 3 -6.36 -2.30 20.75
C THR A 3 -4.88 -2.13 20.41
N ALA A 4 -4.51 -2.32 19.15
CA ALA A 4 -3.13 -2.10 18.70
C ALA A 4 -2.71 -0.64 18.93
N ARG A 5 -3.59 0.32 18.61
CA ARG A 5 -3.29 1.75 18.82
C ARG A 5 -3.20 2.13 20.30
N THR A 6 -4.08 1.59 21.15
CA THR A 6 -3.97 1.78 22.60
C THR A 6 -2.63 1.28 23.15
N ASN A 7 -2.13 0.18 22.61
CA ASN A 7 -0.85 -0.41 22.97
C ASN A 7 0.35 0.16 22.19
N GLN A 8 0.17 1.27 21.44
CA GLN A 8 1.19 1.91 20.60
C GLN A 8 1.83 0.96 19.58
N ARG A 9 1.05 -0.02 19.08
CA ARG A 9 1.49 -0.96 18.05
C ARG A 9 1.07 -0.49 16.67
N PRO A 10 1.84 -0.84 15.62
CA PRO A 10 1.54 -0.37 14.27
C PRO A 10 0.24 -0.95 13.73
N VAL A 11 -0.41 -0.16 12.91
CA VAL A 11 -1.48 -0.57 12.00
C VAL A 11 -1.03 -0.22 10.61
N ILE A 12 -0.61 -1.22 9.84
CA ILE A 12 -0.09 -1.08 8.48
C ILE A 12 -1.22 -1.36 7.50
N PHE A 13 -1.46 -0.43 6.59
CA PHE A 13 -2.49 -0.52 5.55
C PHE A 13 -1.82 -0.65 4.18
N ILE A 14 -1.78 -1.87 3.64
CA ILE A 14 -1.24 -2.14 2.30
C ILE A 14 -2.40 -2.17 1.32
N MET A 15 -2.30 -1.42 0.23
CA MET A 15 -3.41 -1.29 -0.70
C MET A 15 -3.00 -1.36 -2.17
N GLY A 16 -3.93 -1.82 -3.01
CA GLY A 16 -3.88 -1.66 -4.45
C GLY A 16 -4.50 -0.35 -4.91
N ALA A 17 -4.23 0.03 -6.15
CA ALA A 17 -4.70 1.26 -6.79
C ALA A 17 -6.23 1.42 -6.82
N HIS A 18 -6.98 0.31 -6.83
CA HIS A 18 -8.44 0.32 -6.85
C HIS A 18 -9.08 1.01 -5.64
N VAL A 19 -8.43 1.03 -4.50
CA VAL A 19 -8.89 1.78 -3.32
C VAL A 19 -9.09 3.25 -3.67
N ILE A 20 -8.12 3.85 -4.37
CA ILE A 20 -8.19 5.24 -4.81
C ILE A 20 -9.19 5.40 -5.97
N LYS A 21 -9.10 4.54 -6.99
CA LYS A 21 -9.99 4.59 -8.17
C LYS A 21 -11.48 4.51 -7.80
N GLN A 22 -11.81 3.83 -6.72
CA GLN A 22 -13.20 3.70 -6.24
C GLN A 22 -13.61 4.80 -5.25
N GLY A 23 -12.76 5.83 -5.05
CA GLY A 23 -13.07 6.99 -4.23
C GLY A 23 -12.96 6.78 -2.72
N ALA A 24 -12.23 5.74 -2.29
CA ALA A 24 -12.10 5.41 -0.87
C ALA A 24 -10.99 6.20 -0.13
N SER A 25 -10.22 7.06 -0.83
CA SER A 25 -9.12 7.83 -0.24
C SER A 25 -9.52 8.59 1.02
N ARG A 26 -10.70 9.23 1.03
CA ARG A 26 -11.18 10.01 2.19
C ARG A 26 -11.35 9.18 3.47
N PHE A 27 -11.79 7.92 3.34
CA PHE A 27 -11.92 7.02 4.48
C PHE A 27 -10.54 6.62 5.03
N VAL A 28 -9.58 6.35 4.14
CA VAL A 28 -8.20 6.06 4.54
C VAL A 28 -7.57 7.27 5.22
N ILE A 29 -7.72 8.46 4.66
CA ILE A 29 -7.19 9.71 5.23
C ILE A 29 -7.79 9.99 6.61
N ASP A 30 -9.12 9.84 6.80
CA ASP A 30 -9.74 10.05 8.10
C ASP A 30 -9.24 9.03 9.15
N LEU A 31 -9.03 7.77 8.75
CA LEU A 31 -8.42 6.78 9.64
C LEU A 31 -6.96 7.11 10.00
N MET A 32 -6.20 7.73 9.08
CA MET A 32 -4.86 8.26 9.37
C MET A 32 -4.95 9.45 10.34
N GLU A 33 -5.82 10.41 10.11
CA GLU A 33 -6.04 11.59 10.97
C GLU A 33 -6.45 11.21 12.39
N ARG A 34 -7.21 10.13 12.55
CA ARG A 34 -7.59 9.55 13.87
C ARG A 34 -6.46 8.71 14.50
N GLY A 35 -5.32 8.59 13.83
CA GLY A 35 -4.22 7.74 14.29
C GLY A 35 -4.53 6.25 14.30
N LEU A 36 -5.56 5.79 13.56
CA LEU A 36 -5.94 4.38 13.45
C LEU A 36 -5.14 3.63 12.39
N ILE A 37 -4.51 4.35 11.46
CA ILE A 37 -3.52 3.83 10.51
C ILE A 37 -2.20 4.55 10.79
N THR A 38 -1.10 3.79 10.86
CA THR A 38 0.23 4.32 11.18
C THR A 38 1.23 4.17 10.05
N HIS A 39 0.86 3.50 8.98
CA HIS A 39 1.65 3.31 7.77
C HIS A 39 0.72 2.94 6.61
N VAL A 40 0.89 3.57 5.46
CA VAL A 40 0.23 3.18 4.21
C VAL A 40 1.28 2.73 3.20
N ALA A 41 1.09 1.55 2.60
CA ALA A 41 1.92 1.06 1.51
C ALA A 41 1.06 0.86 0.25
N MET A 42 1.53 1.33 -0.90
CA MET A 42 0.82 1.20 -2.17
C MET A 42 1.75 0.84 -3.32
N ASN A 43 1.20 0.39 -4.44
CA ASN A 43 1.96 0.20 -5.67
C ASN A 43 2.12 1.52 -6.44
N GLY A 44 2.95 1.54 -7.48
CA GLY A 44 3.17 2.75 -8.30
C GLY A 44 1.88 3.28 -8.93
N ALA A 45 1.00 2.40 -9.41
CA ALA A 45 -0.31 2.82 -9.93
C ALA A 45 -1.18 3.51 -8.86
N GLY A 46 -1.06 3.12 -7.59
CA GLY A 46 -1.73 3.81 -6.48
C GLY A 46 -1.25 5.25 -6.35
N LEU A 47 0.07 5.47 -6.39
CA LEU A 47 0.64 6.82 -6.35
C LEU A 47 0.23 7.66 -7.55
N ILE A 48 0.19 7.09 -8.76
CA ILE A 48 -0.24 7.80 -9.96
C ILE A 48 -1.68 8.32 -9.76
N HIS A 49 -2.60 7.47 -9.36
CA HIS A 49 -3.98 7.89 -9.09
C HIS A 49 -4.08 8.92 -7.97
N ASP A 50 -3.28 8.79 -6.93
CA ASP A 50 -3.23 9.73 -5.80
C ASP A 50 -2.76 11.12 -6.24
N TYR A 51 -1.70 11.17 -7.05
CA TYR A 51 -1.13 12.40 -7.59
C TYR A 51 -2.09 13.09 -8.58
N GLU A 52 -2.68 12.34 -9.51
CA GLU A 52 -3.66 12.85 -10.46
C GLU A 52 -4.88 13.43 -9.74
N LEU A 53 -5.40 12.73 -8.71
CA LEU A 53 -6.48 13.26 -7.87
C LEU A 53 -6.08 14.56 -7.17
N ALA A 54 -4.86 14.66 -6.64
CA ALA A 54 -4.38 15.87 -6.00
C ALA A 54 -4.27 17.04 -6.99
N LEU A 55 -3.91 16.76 -8.23
CA LEU A 55 -3.66 17.76 -9.26
C LEU A 55 -4.94 18.27 -9.90
N ILE A 56 -5.83 17.40 -10.36
CA ILE A 56 -7.01 17.75 -11.16
C ILE A 56 -8.36 17.27 -10.58
N GLY A 57 -8.36 16.55 -9.45
CA GLY A 57 -9.57 16.00 -8.83
C GLY A 57 -10.19 14.83 -9.61
N ALA A 58 -9.49 14.28 -10.58
CA ALA A 58 -9.88 13.14 -11.41
C ALA A 58 -8.69 12.25 -11.69
N THR A 59 -8.95 11.01 -12.06
CA THR A 59 -7.93 10.04 -12.45
C THR A 59 -8.55 9.02 -13.40
N THR A 60 -7.72 8.31 -14.12
CA THR A 60 -8.11 7.26 -15.07
C THR A 60 -8.38 7.78 -16.48
N GLU A 61 -7.76 7.16 -17.45
CA GLU A 61 -8.03 7.36 -18.88
C GLU A 61 -8.55 6.08 -19.54
N SER A 62 -9.04 6.23 -20.79
CA SER A 62 -9.52 5.09 -21.56
C SER A 62 -8.38 4.41 -22.30
N VAL A 63 -7.93 3.24 -21.81
CA VAL A 63 -6.94 2.41 -22.51
C VAL A 63 -7.38 2.13 -23.95
N ALA A 64 -8.63 1.73 -24.15
CA ALA A 64 -9.16 1.38 -25.47
C ALA A 64 -9.15 2.55 -26.47
N ALA A 65 -9.29 3.79 -25.99
CA ALA A 65 -9.27 4.97 -26.85
C ALA A 65 -7.86 5.35 -27.30
N TYR A 66 -6.86 5.19 -26.45
CA TYR A 66 -5.53 5.78 -26.67
C TYR A 66 -4.44 4.76 -27.04
N ILE A 67 -4.62 3.47 -26.70
CA ILE A 67 -3.58 2.44 -26.95
C ILE A 67 -3.25 2.25 -28.43
N SER A 68 -4.26 2.35 -29.32
CA SER A 68 -4.07 2.17 -30.76
C SER A 68 -3.18 3.22 -31.41
N GLN A 69 -3.08 4.40 -30.79
CA GLN A 69 -2.27 5.53 -31.24
C GLN A 69 -0.97 5.67 -30.46
N GLY A 70 -0.72 4.79 -29.49
CA GLY A 70 0.44 4.84 -28.61
C GLY A 70 0.44 6.06 -27.69
N GLN A 71 -0.75 6.57 -27.31
CA GLN A 71 -0.90 7.75 -26.46
C GLN A 71 -1.36 7.39 -25.03
N PHE A 72 -1.69 6.12 -24.78
CA PHE A 72 -2.10 5.68 -23.45
C PHE A 72 -1.00 5.95 -22.42
N GLY A 73 -1.33 6.58 -21.31
CA GLY A 73 -0.42 6.84 -20.20
C GLY A 73 0.55 8.02 -20.40
N LEU A 74 0.56 8.67 -21.56
CA LEU A 74 1.54 9.70 -21.89
C LEU A 74 1.08 11.14 -21.57
N TRP A 75 0.29 11.31 -20.51
CA TRP A 75 -0.06 12.64 -20.05
C TRP A 75 1.15 13.35 -19.44
N HIS A 76 1.43 14.56 -19.90
CA HIS A 76 2.60 15.32 -19.46
C HIS A 76 2.62 15.52 -17.94
N GLU A 77 1.46 15.81 -17.37
CA GLU A 77 1.28 16.02 -15.91
C GLU A 77 1.63 14.77 -15.12
N THR A 78 1.19 13.60 -15.58
CA THR A 78 1.53 12.32 -14.93
C THR A 78 3.03 12.02 -15.03
N GLY A 79 3.66 12.39 -16.15
CA GLY A 79 5.10 12.24 -16.35
C GLY A 79 5.96 13.04 -15.37
N GLN A 80 5.45 14.11 -14.77
CA GLN A 80 6.14 14.89 -13.73
C GLN A 80 6.50 14.04 -12.50
N LEU A 81 5.77 12.94 -12.24
CA LEU A 81 6.14 12.01 -11.17
C LEU A 81 7.55 11.44 -11.32
N ASN A 82 8.04 11.22 -12.53
CA ASN A 82 9.41 10.74 -12.75
C ASN A 82 10.45 11.77 -12.28
N ASP A 83 10.20 13.07 -12.48
CA ASP A 83 11.09 14.13 -12.01
C ASP A 83 11.09 14.19 -10.48
N LEU A 84 9.93 14.05 -9.84
CA LEU A 84 9.81 13.98 -8.39
C LEU A 84 10.51 12.75 -7.82
N ILE A 85 10.37 11.59 -8.46
CA ILE A 85 11.05 10.34 -8.05
C ILE A 85 12.58 10.49 -8.18
N SER A 86 13.04 11.13 -9.24
CA SER A 86 14.47 11.40 -9.44
C SER A 86 15.02 12.32 -8.35
N GLN A 87 14.26 13.33 -7.94
CA GLN A 87 14.63 14.22 -6.83
C GLN A 87 14.61 13.47 -5.48
N ALA A 88 13.58 12.64 -5.22
CA ALA A 88 13.54 11.79 -4.03
C ALA A 88 14.80 10.92 -3.91
N ALA A 89 15.21 10.28 -5.02
CA ALA A 89 16.41 9.46 -5.06
C ALA A 89 17.70 10.25 -4.79
N GLN A 90 17.80 11.49 -5.29
CA GLN A 90 18.95 12.37 -5.03
C GLN A 90 19.06 12.78 -3.55
N LEU A 91 17.92 12.91 -2.87
CA LEU A 91 17.82 13.31 -1.46
C LEU A 91 17.83 12.12 -0.49
N ASP A 92 18.00 10.88 -0.97
CA ASP A 92 17.92 9.65 -0.18
C ASP A 92 16.55 9.45 0.51
N LEU A 93 15.48 10.02 -0.07
CA LEU A 93 14.11 9.89 0.42
C LEU A 93 13.34 8.77 -0.30
N GLY A 94 12.27 8.29 0.35
CA GLY A 94 11.29 7.42 -0.27
C GLY A 94 10.39 8.18 -1.27
N ILE A 95 9.81 7.46 -2.22
CA ILE A 95 8.90 8.04 -3.22
C ILE A 95 7.69 8.67 -2.52
N GLY A 96 7.06 7.90 -1.61
CA GLY A 96 5.83 8.34 -0.95
C GLY A 96 6.02 9.58 -0.08
N GLU A 97 7.12 9.64 0.67
CA GLU A 97 7.48 10.79 1.49
C GLU A 97 7.70 12.05 0.64
N TYR A 98 8.53 11.94 -0.40
CA TYR A 98 8.89 13.09 -1.21
C TYR A 98 7.71 13.61 -2.02
N VAL A 99 6.99 12.73 -2.72
CA VAL A 99 5.83 13.13 -3.53
C VAL A 99 4.73 13.74 -2.64
N GLY A 100 4.45 13.13 -1.48
CA GLY A 100 3.48 13.68 -0.53
C GLY A 100 3.85 15.09 -0.04
N SER A 101 5.13 15.30 0.28
CA SER A 101 5.67 16.61 0.69
C SER A 101 5.57 17.65 -0.42
N GLU A 102 5.83 17.27 -1.67
CA GLU A 102 5.72 18.15 -2.83
C GLU A 102 4.28 18.53 -3.15
N ILE A 103 3.32 17.59 -3.04
CA ILE A 103 1.88 17.88 -3.18
C ILE A 103 1.45 18.96 -2.18
N GLU A 104 1.89 18.86 -0.92
CA GLU A 104 1.59 19.87 0.12
C GLU A 104 2.34 21.19 -0.14
N ARG A 105 3.63 21.16 -0.48
CA ARG A 105 4.45 22.35 -0.74
C ARG A 105 3.91 23.17 -1.92
N GLN A 106 3.49 22.49 -2.99
CA GLN A 106 2.91 23.10 -4.18
C GLN A 106 1.45 23.51 -4.00
N GLN A 107 0.82 23.14 -2.88
CA GLN A 107 -0.59 23.40 -2.57
C GLN A 107 -1.53 22.96 -3.69
N LEU A 108 -1.35 21.75 -4.21
CA LEU A 108 -2.18 21.23 -5.28
C LEU A 108 -3.67 21.33 -4.91
N PRO A 109 -4.55 21.69 -5.88
CA PRO A 109 -5.93 22.11 -5.59
C PRO A 109 -6.75 21.06 -4.82
N TYR A 110 -6.51 19.78 -5.07
CA TYR A 110 -7.23 18.66 -4.44
C TYR A 110 -6.36 17.83 -3.51
N ARG A 111 -5.25 18.39 -2.95
CA ARG A 111 -4.35 17.67 -2.04
C ARG A 111 -5.05 17.03 -0.85
N HIS A 112 -6.21 17.52 -0.44
CA HIS A 112 -7.02 16.94 0.61
C HIS A 112 -7.62 15.56 0.27
N LEU A 113 -7.51 15.12 -1.00
CA LEU A 113 -7.87 13.79 -1.47
C LEU A 113 -6.66 12.84 -1.57
N SER A 114 -5.44 13.36 -1.40
CA SER A 114 -4.20 12.58 -1.52
C SER A 114 -3.82 11.93 -0.20
N ILE A 115 -3.62 10.62 -0.24
CA ILE A 115 -3.09 9.82 0.87
C ILE A 115 -1.62 10.15 1.12
N ALA A 116 -0.83 10.36 0.06
CA ALA A 116 0.58 10.74 0.18
C ALA A 116 0.73 12.10 0.86
N ALA A 117 -0.05 13.10 0.45
CA ALA A 117 -0.08 14.41 1.10
C ALA A 117 -0.54 14.32 2.57
N ALA A 118 -1.56 13.51 2.87
CA ALA A 118 -1.99 13.27 4.24
C ALA A 118 -0.87 12.64 5.08
N GLY A 119 -0.12 11.69 4.52
CA GLY A 119 1.05 11.10 5.16
C GLY A 119 2.10 12.14 5.54
N ALA A 120 2.46 13.02 4.59
CA ALA A 120 3.41 14.10 4.83
C ALA A 120 2.93 15.06 5.93
N ARG A 121 1.66 15.49 5.88
CA ARG A 121 1.06 16.39 6.87
C ARG A 121 1.00 15.80 8.28
N LEU A 122 0.73 14.50 8.38
CA LEU A 122 0.53 13.80 9.65
C LEU A 122 1.80 13.13 10.20
N GLY A 123 2.91 13.14 9.44
CA GLY A 123 4.12 12.40 9.80
C GLY A 123 3.91 10.88 9.79
N ILE A 124 2.99 10.37 8.97
CA ILE A 124 2.70 8.94 8.79
C ILE A 124 3.41 8.48 7.53
N PRO A 125 4.28 7.44 7.60
CA PRO A 125 4.94 6.91 6.41
C PRO A 125 3.92 6.44 5.35
N VAL A 126 4.11 6.92 4.14
CA VAL A 126 3.47 6.39 2.93
C VAL A 126 4.58 5.85 2.05
N THR A 127 4.53 4.57 1.70
CA THR A 127 5.59 3.92 0.92
C THR A 127 5.05 3.39 -0.41
N VAL A 128 5.87 3.50 -1.46
CA VAL A 128 5.50 3.14 -2.83
C VAL A 128 6.42 2.04 -3.35
N HIS A 129 5.82 0.90 -3.69
CA HIS A 129 6.53 -0.29 -4.11
C HIS A 129 6.33 -0.50 -5.60
N VAL A 130 7.36 -0.16 -6.37
CA VAL A 130 7.34 -0.14 -7.83
C VAL A 130 7.75 -1.49 -8.40
N SER A 131 7.05 -1.91 -9.44
CA SER A 131 7.50 -2.98 -10.35
C SER A 131 7.76 -2.35 -11.72
N ILE A 132 9.03 -2.21 -12.08
CA ILE A 132 9.43 -1.50 -13.32
C ILE A 132 8.80 -2.18 -14.55
N GLY A 133 8.19 -1.38 -15.41
CA GLY A 133 7.46 -1.83 -16.60
C GLY A 133 5.97 -2.05 -16.41
N GLN A 134 5.42 -1.89 -15.17
CA GLN A 134 3.99 -2.05 -14.90
C GLN A 134 3.21 -0.73 -14.92
N ASP A 135 3.83 0.38 -14.59
CA ASP A 135 3.18 1.67 -14.42
C ASP A 135 3.37 2.56 -15.65
N ILE A 136 2.36 3.36 -15.99
CA ILE A 136 2.37 4.24 -17.16
C ILE A 136 3.51 5.26 -17.17
N ILE A 137 4.00 5.68 -16.01
CA ILE A 137 5.14 6.61 -15.92
C ILE A 137 6.45 6.02 -16.47
N HIS A 138 6.54 4.69 -16.56
CA HIS A 138 7.76 4.03 -17.07
C HIS A 138 7.95 4.18 -18.59
N GLU A 139 6.91 4.53 -19.34
CA GLU A 139 7.00 4.74 -20.79
C GLU A 139 7.36 6.19 -21.16
N HIS A 140 7.41 7.10 -20.19
CA HIS A 140 7.81 8.47 -20.40
C HIS A 140 9.33 8.62 -20.60
N PRO A 141 9.78 9.55 -21.46
CA PRO A 141 11.21 9.71 -21.78
C PRO A 141 12.08 10.20 -20.63
N ASN A 142 11.47 10.79 -19.58
CA ASN A 142 12.15 11.23 -18.36
C ASN A 142 12.19 10.15 -17.27
N CYS A 143 11.81 8.91 -17.57
CA CYS A 143 11.89 7.80 -16.62
C CYS A 143 13.34 7.40 -16.35
N ASP A 144 13.77 7.48 -15.10
CA ASP A 144 15.08 6.99 -14.62
C ASP A 144 14.88 5.72 -13.78
N GLY A 145 15.19 4.56 -14.35
CA GLY A 145 15.07 3.27 -13.68
C GLY A 145 15.99 3.13 -12.46
N ALA A 146 17.14 3.83 -12.43
CA ALA A 146 18.03 3.82 -11.27
C ALA A 146 17.43 4.62 -10.10
N ALA A 147 16.85 5.78 -10.38
CA ALA A 147 16.15 6.59 -9.40
C ALA A 147 14.91 5.87 -8.84
N LEU A 148 14.09 5.26 -9.72
CA LEU A 148 12.97 4.41 -9.32
C LEU A 148 13.40 3.29 -8.39
N GLY A 149 14.46 2.56 -8.75
CA GLY A 149 14.99 1.47 -7.92
C GLY A 149 15.46 1.96 -6.57
N LYS A 150 16.23 3.06 -6.52
CA LYS A 150 16.76 3.63 -5.27
C LYS A 150 15.65 4.11 -4.35
N ALA A 151 14.74 4.95 -4.83
CA ALA A 151 13.71 5.55 -4.01
C ALA A 151 12.65 4.53 -3.56
N SER A 152 12.25 3.57 -4.42
CA SER A 152 11.35 2.48 -4.03
C SER A 152 12.01 1.50 -3.06
N TYR A 153 13.33 1.28 -3.15
CA TYR A 153 14.05 0.49 -2.15
C TYR A 153 14.13 1.19 -0.79
N THR A 154 14.29 2.52 -0.78
CA THR A 154 14.16 3.32 0.46
C THR A 154 12.79 3.12 1.09
N ASP A 155 11.71 3.21 0.31
CA ASP A 155 10.34 2.92 0.78
C ASP A 155 10.20 1.50 1.33
N PHE A 156 10.82 0.51 0.68
CA PHE A 156 10.81 -0.86 1.18
C PHE A 156 11.51 -1.00 2.55
N LEU A 157 12.61 -0.29 2.79
CA LEU A 157 13.28 -0.29 4.09
C LEU A 157 12.43 0.41 5.17
N ILE A 158 11.73 1.49 4.83
CA ILE A 158 10.79 2.17 5.73
C ILE A 158 9.62 1.23 6.11
N LEU A 159 9.05 0.52 5.14
CA LEU A 159 8.04 -0.51 5.42
C LEU A 159 8.60 -1.63 6.30
N THR A 160 9.82 -2.09 6.02
CA THR A 160 10.48 -3.13 6.83
C THR A 160 10.66 -2.69 8.27
N HIS A 161 11.00 -1.43 8.50
CA HIS A 161 11.05 -0.85 9.86
C HIS A 161 9.68 -0.92 10.55
N SER A 162 8.59 -0.51 9.89
CA SER A 162 7.25 -0.62 10.47
C SER A 162 6.85 -2.08 10.76
N VAL A 163 7.19 -3.00 9.86
CA VAL A 163 6.95 -4.44 10.04
C VAL A 163 7.78 -5.03 11.18
N SER A 164 8.98 -4.49 11.47
CA SER A 164 9.78 -4.95 12.61
C SER A 164 9.12 -4.70 13.98
N GLN A 165 8.15 -3.80 14.03
CA GLN A 165 7.38 -3.46 15.23
C GLN A 165 6.00 -4.14 15.27
N LEU A 166 5.72 -5.09 14.36
CA LEU A 166 4.38 -5.65 14.13
C LEU A 166 3.88 -6.55 15.28
N GLU A 167 4.73 -6.97 16.21
CA GLU A 167 4.28 -7.75 17.38
C GLU A 167 3.18 -7.00 18.14
N GLY A 168 1.99 -7.61 18.29
CA GLY A 168 0.78 -6.99 18.86
C GLY A 168 0.07 -6.00 17.94
N GLY A 169 0.56 -5.83 16.71
CA GLY A 169 0.03 -4.90 15.72
C GLY A 169 -0.98 -5.53 14.74
N VAL A 170 -1.31 -4.77 13.71
CA VAL A 170 -2.26 -5.17 12.66
C VAL A 170 -1.70 -4.85 11.28
N MET A 171 -1.86 -5.78 10.33
CA MET A 171 -1.57 -5.55 8.92
C MET A 171 -2.82 -5.84 8.08
N LEU A 172 -3.28 -4.85 7.33
CA LEU A 172 -4.39 -4.96 6.39
C LEU A 172 -3.86 -4.98 4.95
N ASN A 173 -4.34 -5.92 4.14
CA ASN A 173 -4.07 -5.96 2.71
C ASN A 173 -5.38 -5.78 1.94
N VAL A 174 -5.52 -4.65 1.27
CA VAL A 174 -6.79 -4.21 0.65
C VAL A 174 -6.62 -4.11 -0.86
N GLY A 175 -7.18 -5.07 -1.59
CA GLY A 175 -7.15 -5.08 -3.05
C GLY A 175 -5.75 -5.16 -3.68
N SER A 176 -4.78 -5.77 -2.98
CA SER A 176 -3.44 -6.00 -3.51
C SER A 176 -3.14 -7.48 -3.61
N ALA A 177 -3.28 -8.04 -4.81
CA ALA A 177 -3.13 -9.47 -5.04
C ALA A 177 -1.65 -9.92 -5.18
N VAL A 178 -0.75 -9.03 -5.59
CA VAL A 178 0.66 -9.36 -5.88
C VAL A 178 1.60 -8.51 -5.04
N MET A 179 1.61 -7.19 -5.20
CA MET A 179 2.56 -6.31 -4.52
C MET A 179 2.50 -6.48 -3.00
N GLY A 180 1.31 -6.36 -2.41
CA GLY A 180 1.12 -6.44 -0.96
C GLY A 180 1.71 -7.71 -0.34
N PRO A 181 1.27 -8.91 -0.73
CA PRO A 181 1.80 -10.15 -0.16
C PRO A 181 3.29 -10.35 -0.42
N GLU A 182 3.81 -9.94 -1.59
CA GLU A 182 5.22 -10.14 -1.93
C GLU A 182 6.14 -9.21 -1.13
N VAL A 183 5.81 -7.94 -1.03
CA VAL A 183 6.62 -6.95 -0.31
C VAL A 183 6.55 -7.22 1.20
N TYR A 184 5.35 -7.44 1.74
CA TYR A 184 5.15 -7.78 3.14
C TYR A 184 5.93 -9.02 3.56
N LEU A 185 5.89 -10.11 2.77
CA LEU A 185 6.60 -11.34 3.10
C LEU A 185 8.12 -11.12 3.25
N LYS A 186 8.73 -10.31 2.36
CA LYS A 186 10.17 -10.02 2.42
C LYS A 186 10.49 -9.08 3.58
N ALA A 187 9.68 -8.06 3.81
CA ALA A 187 9.82 -7.17 4.95
C ALA A 187 9.74 -7.95 6.28
N LEU A 188 8.75 -8.84 6.41
CA LEU A 188 8.62 -9.69 7.61
C LEU A 188 9.79 -10.68 7.75
N ALA A 189 10.28 -11.27 6.66
CA ALA A 189 11.43 -12.17 6.69
C ALA A 189 12.68 -11.44 7.19
N MET A 190 12.96 -10.23 6.71
CA MET A 190 14.07 -9.39 7.18
C MET A 190 13.88 -9.01 8.66
N ALA A 191 12.70 -8.54 9.03
CA ALA A 191 12.39 -8.16 10.41
C ALA A 191 12.54 -9.33 11.39
N ARG A 192 12.01 -10.52 11.06
CA ARG A 192 12.16 -11.74 11.85
C ARG A 192 13.60 -12.21 11.96
N ASN A 193 14.39 -12.08 10.88
CA ASN A 193 15.80 -12.44 10.91
C ASN A 193 16.56 -11.60 11.94
N VAL A 194 16.38 -10.28 11.94
CA VAL A 194 17.00 -9.37 12.90
C VAL A 194 16.47 -9.62 14.33
N ALA A 195 15.15 -9.75 14.51
CA ALA A 195 14.55 -10.03 15.81
C ALA A 195 15.12 -11.33 16.42
N HIS A 196 15.25 -12.39 15.61
CA HIS A 196 15.82 -13.67 16.06
C HIS A 196 17.27 -13.55 16.55
N GLN A 197 18.09 -12.72 15.91
CA GLN A 197 19.48 -12.46 16.36
C GLN A 197 19.53 -11.80 17.76
N HIS A 198 18.46 -11.10 18.13
CA HIS A 198 18.31 -10.45 19.45
C HIS A 198 17.44 -11.24 20.44
N GLY A 199 17.12 -12.52 20.13
CA GLY A 199 16.26 -13.35 20.99
C GLY A 199 14.79 -12.87 21.07
N GLN A 200 14.34 -12.06 20.08
CA GLN A 200 12.99 -11.54 19.98
C GLN A 200 12.18 -12.29 18.93
N GLN A 201 10.86 -12.20 19.01
CA GLN A 201 9.93 -12.81 18.06
C GLN A 201 8.93 -11.77 17.54
N ILE A 202 8.49 -11.95 16.28
CA ILE A 202 7.38 -11.23 15.66
C ILE A 202 6.38 -12.31 15.21
N ALA A 203 5.46 -12.68 16.08
CA ALA A 203 4.57 -13.82 15.91
C ALA A 203 3.09 -13.48 16.19
N HIS A 204 2.81 -12.69 17.23
CA HIS A 204 1.47 -12.43 17.70
C HIS A 204 0.94 -11.09 17.16
N PHE A 205 0.46 -11.11 15.93
CA PHE A 205 -0.17 -9.96 15.27
C PHE A 205 -1.41 -10.42 14.49
N THR A 206 -2.21 -9.47 14.06
CA THR A 206 -3.41 -9.74 13.27
C THR A 206 -3.21 -9.32 11.83
N THR A 207 -3.60 -10.17 10.89
CA THR A 207 -3.70 -9.79 9.47
C THR A 207 -5.15 -9.82 9.00
N ALA A 208 -5.48 -8.97 8.03
CA ALA A 208 -6.75 -9.08 7.31
C ALA A 208 -6.56 -8.81 5.82
N VAL A 209 -7.23 -9.58 4.99
CA VAL A 209 -7.25 -9.40 3.54
C VAL A 209 -8.66 -9.03 3.11
N PHE A 210 -8.77 -7.95 2.36
CA PHE A 210 -10.02 -7.46 1.74
C PHE A 210 -9.90 -7.64 0.23
N ASP A 211 -10.72 -8.51 -0.35
CA ASP A 211 -10.67 -8.79 -1.79
C ASP A 211 -12.01 -9.40 -2.27
N LEU A 212 -12.10 -9.62 -3.59
CA LEU A 212 -13.27 -10.22 -4.26
C LEU A 212 -13.10 -11.72 -4.55
N VAL A 213 -11.90 -12.28 -4.40
CA VAL A 213 -11.60 -13.67 -4.76
C VAL A 213 -12.33 -14.63 -3.81
N PRO A 214 -13.15 -15.55 -4.29
CA PRO A 214 -13.75 -16.57 -3.43
C PRO A 214 -12.66 -17.45 -2.81
N LEU A 215 -12.71 -17.63 -1.49
CA LEU A 215 -11.81 -18.51 -0.77
C LEU A 215 -12.60 -19.64 -0.08
N PRO A 216 -11.96 -20.78 0.24
CA PRO A 216 -12.59 -21.81 1.05
C PRO A 216 -12.87 -21.30 2.48
N ASP A 217 -13.85 -21.93 3.15
CA ASP A 217 -14.23 -21.56 4.53
C ASP A 217 -13.08 -21.79 5.53
N ASP A 218 -12.28 -22.83 5.33
CA ASP A 218 -11.09 -23.08 6.16
C ASP A 218 -9.87 -22.31 5.64
N LEU A 219 -9.50 -21.31 6.37
CA LEU A 219 -8.31 -20.47 6.11
C LEU A 219 -7.08 -20.88 6.93
N SER A 220 -7.17 -21.96 7.73
CA SER A 220 -6.08 -22.36 8.63
C SER A 220 -4.94 -23.11 7.90
N THR A 221 -5.21 -23.67 6.72
CA THR A 221 -4.27 -24.47 5.95
C THR A 221 -4.12 -23.97 4.51
N GLU A 222 -2.94 -24.22 3.92
CA GLU A 222 -2.73 -23.90 2.51
C GLU A 222 -3.59 -24.79 1.60
N ALA A 223 -4.16 -24.20 0.56
CA ALA A 223 -4.79 -24.96 -0.51
C ALA A 223 -3.80 -25.94 -1.18
N LYS A 224 -4.31 -27.02 -1.75
CA LYS A 224 -3.51 -27.96 -2.54
C LYS A 224 -3.01 -27.29 -3.82
N LYS A 225 -1.84 -27.72 -4.33
CA LYS A 225 -1.28 -27.19 -5.59
C LYS A 225 -2.20 -27.33 -6.81
N SER A 226 -3.14 -28.26 -6.77
CA SER A 226 -4.15 -28.45 -7.81
C SER A 226 -5.32 -27.45 -7.72
N ASP A 227 -5.42 -26.71 -6.62
CA ASP A 227 -6.48 -25.74 -6.39
C ASP A 227 -6.03 -24.34 -6.87
N PRO A 228 -6.84 -23.61 -7.65
CA PRO A 228 -6.55 -22.23 -8.04
C PRO A 228 -6.24 -21.29 -6.86
N ALA A 229 -6.87 -21.50 -5.71
CA ALA A 229 -6.63 -20.72 -4.49
C ALA A 229 -5.18 -20.82 -3.99
N TYR A 230 -4.45 -21.90 -4.31
CA TYR A 230 -3.02 -22.02 -4.01
C TYR A 230 -2.19 -20.92 -4.65
N TYR A 231 -2.56 -20.45 -5.83
CA TYR A 231 -1.83 -19.42 -6.59
C TYR A 231 -2.22 -18.01 -6.19
N TYR A 232 -3.32 -17.84 -5.46
CA TYR A 232 -3.72 -16.55 -4.91
C TYR A 232 -2.80 -16.19 -3.73
N ARG A 233 -1.88 -15.25 -3.98
CA ARG A 233 -0.77 -14.93 -3.06
C ARG A 233 -1.22 -14.44 -1.68
N PRO A 234 -2.25 -13.56 -1.53
CA PRO A 234 -2.74 -13.14 -0.21
C PRO A 234 -3.19 -14.31 0.66
N PHE A 235 -3.84 -15.32 0.09
CA PHE A 235 -4.30 -16.47 0.85
C PHE A 235 -3.13 -17.19 1.54
N LYS A 236 -2.23 -17.78 0.76
CA LYS A 236 -1.16 -18.60 1.35
C LYS A 236 -0.13 -17.80 2.13
N THR A 237 0.12 -16.53 1.74
CA THR A 237 1.16 -15.72 2.36
C THR A 237 0.64 -15.02 3.60
N ILE A 238 -0.43 -14.24 3.47
CA ILE A 238 -0.92 -13.35 4.53
C ILE A 238 -1.81 -14.12 5.51
N LEU A 239 -2.78 -14.89 4.97
CA LEU A 239 -3.77 -15.55 5.83
C LEU A 239 -3.27 -16.83 6.50
N VAL A 240 -2.25 -17.51 5.92
CA VAL A 240 -1.77 -18.80 6.44
C VAL A 240 -0.35 -18.70 6.97
N ARG A 241 0.64 -18.47 6.08
CA ARG A 241 2.06 -18.69 6.42
C ARG A 241 2.59 -17.75 7.48
N THR A 242 2.27 -16.46 7.37
CA THR A 242 2.89 -15.44 8.22
C THR A 242 2.30 -15.37 9.63
N VAL A 243 1.11 -15.91 9.83
CA VAL A 243 0.41 -15.95 11.13
C VAL A 243 0.51 -17.31 11.84
N ARG A 244 1.17 -18.30 11.23
CA ARG A 244 1.22 -19.68 11.71
C ARG A 244 1.79 -19.84 13.12
N ASP A 245 2.69 -18.93 13.52
CA ASP A 245 3.44 -19.03 14.76
C ASP A 245 2.75 -18.29 15.93
N GLY A 246 1.45 -18.03 15.85
CA GLY A 246 0.66 -17.43 16.94
C GLY A 246 -0.17 -16.21 16.55
N GLY A 247 -0.10 -15.76 15.31
CA GLY A 247 -0.93 -14.68 14.79
C GLY A 247 -2.37 -15.11 14.47
N GLN A 248 -3.19 -14.13 14.12
CA GLN A 248 -4.57 -14.32 13.68
C GLN A 248 -4.77 -13.72 12.30
N SER A 249 -5.63 -14.34 11.49
CA SER A 249 -5.95 -13.82 10.16
C SER A 249 -7.44 -13.82 9.88
N TYR A 250 -7.88 -12.85 9.06
CA TYR A 250 -9.26 -12.69 8.65
C TYR A 250 -9.34 -12.41 7.16
N TYR A 251 -10.37 -12.94 6.50
CA TYR A 251 -10.70 -12.63 5.13
C TYR A 251 -12.05 -11.92 5.04
N ILE A 252 -12.06 -10.77 4.41
CA ILE A 252 -13.27 -9.96 4.20
C ILE A 252 -13.54 -9.92 2.70
N SER A 253 -14.49 -10.74 2.25
CA SER A 253 -14.93 -10.77 0.86
C SER A 253 -15.94 -9.67 0.59
N GLY A 254 -15.67 -8.83 -0.41
CA GLY A 254 -16.62 -7.80 -0.83
C GLY A 254 -15.99 -6.64 -1.58
N ASP A 255 -16.85 -5.88 -2.23
CA ASP A 255 -16.45 -4.67 -2.95
C ASP A 255 -15.88 -3.60 -2.00
N HIS A 256 -14.77 -2.99 -2.37
CA HIS A 256 -14.09 -1.97 -1.55
C HIS A 256 -14.97 -0.74 -1.31
N ARG A 257 -15.93 -0.44 -2.20
CA ARG A 257 -16.95 0.60 -2.00
C ARG A 257 -17.89 0.32 -0.81
N ILE A 258 -17.91 -0.92 -0.32
CA ILE A 258 -18.70 -1.36 0.83
C ILE A 258 -17.80 -1.67 2.01
N THR A 259 -16.73 -2.44 1.80
CA THR A 259 -15.90 -2.96 2.88
C THR A 259 -15.06 -1.88 3.55
N ILE A 260 -14.53 -0.89 2.79
CA ILE A 260 -13.72 0.19 3.37
C ILE A 260 -14.60 1.18 4.16
N PRO A 261 -15.73 1.71 3.63
CA PRO A 261 -16.66 2.50 4.43
C PRO A 261 -17.19 1.75 5.65
N GLY A 262 -17.48 0.44 5.52
CA GLY A 262 -17.92 -0.40 6.63
C GLY A 262 -16.87 -0.51 7.74
N LEU A 263 -15.61 -0.73 7.39
CA LEU A 263 -14.50 -0.72 8.34
C LEU A 263 -14.36 0.64 9.03
N TRP A 264 -14.41 1.73 8.26
CA TRP A 264 -14.38 3.09 8.78
C TRP A 264 -15.53 3.34 9.77
N GLN A 265 -16.76 2.98 9.41
CA GLN A 265 -17.93 3.15 10.26
C GLN A 265 -17.78 2.41 11.59
N LEU A 266 -17.36 1.14 11.55
CA LEU A 266 -17.14 0.34 12.77
C LEU A 266 -16.07 0.93 13.68
N LEU A 267 -15.04 1.57 13.12
CA LEU A 267 -13.94 2.13 13.90
C LEU A 267 -14.22 3.55 14.44
N THR A 268 -15.17 4.27 13.85
CA THR A 268 -15.41 5.69 14.17
C THR A 268 -16.71 5.93 14.93
N GLN A 269 -17.64 4.95 14.96
CA GLN A 269 -18.94 5.06 15.63
C GLN A 269 -19.02 4.21 16.90
N SER A 270 -17.93 3.55 17.30
CA SER A 270 -17.85 2.74 18.54
C SER A 270 -17.32 3.54 19.72
#